data_74a70f204796250b221df8efb08b5b1b
#
_entry.id   74a70f204796250b221df8efb08b5b1b
#
_cell.length_a   1.000
_cell.length_b   1.000
_cell.length_c   1.000
_cell.angle_alpha   90.00
_cell.angle_beta   90.00
_cell.angle_gamma   90.00
#
_symmetry.space_group_name_H-M   'P 1'
#
loop_
_entity.id
_entity.type
_entity.pdbx_description
1 polymer ?
#
loop_
_entity_poly.entity_id
_entity_poly.type
_entity_poly.pdbx_seq_one_letter_code
_entity_poly.pdbx_strand_id
1 'polypeptide(L)'
;MKKNIVFIIAVKKDGQLKPEYEIGIESWRRWCKKNDVELFLFDQPVLPMEEMHIIWQRYFLFDIYDANGIESDQTLMVDADTIVHPDCPNFFEKTEHKYCLVHDDGSYDWILRGMEHYSKYVYDGQWFDYWRYGNSGFQIVNNNHRDFFQHMRDFYFENIKNINMIQQKFGIGTDQTPLNFNLTLQEIDVKLLPYRYNMSCMPKKEILADDMLHTKVGWVMH
;
A
#
# COMPACT_ATOMS: atom_id res chain seq x y z
N MET A 1 -23.29 2.28 12.54
CA MET A 1 -21.97 1.67 12.70
C MET A 1 -21.06 2.24 11.63
N LYS A 2 -19.81 2.57 11.96
CA LYS A 2 -18.82 2.97 10.96
C LYS A 2 -18.57 1.79 10.04
N LYS A 3 -18.42 2.05 8.73
CA LYS A 3 -18.14 1.01 7.74
C LYS A 3 -16.66 0.85 7.50
N ASN A 4 -16.25 -0.32 7.03
CA ASN A 4 -14.94 -0.52 6.45
C ASN A 4 -14.93 0.07 5.04
N ILE A 5 -13.77 0.59 4.62
CA ILE A 5 -13.58 1.22 3.30
C ILE A 5 -12.41 0.56 2.58
N VAL A 6 -12.55 0.32 1.28
CA VAL A 6 -11.43 0.08 0.37
C VAL A 6 -11.13 1.39 -0.34
N PHE A 7 -9.91 1.89 -0.18
CA PHE A 7 -9.41 3.13 -0.77
C PHE A 7 -8.42 2.79 -1.88
N ILE A 8 -8.70 3.25 -3.10
CA ILE A 8 -7.85 3.00 -4.28
C ILE A 8 -7.45 4.32 -4.92
N ILE A 9 -6.16 4.50 -5.19
CA ILE A 9 -5.67 5.62 -5.99
C ILE A 9 -5.95 5.32 -7.46
N ALA A 10 -6.84 6.10 -8.08
CA ALA A 10 -7.35 5.89 -9.43
C ALA A 10 -7.22 7.15 -10.30
N VAL A 11 -6.12 7.90 -10.14
CA VAL A 11 -5.87 9.14 -10.89
C VAL A 11 -5.68 8.82 -12.37
N LYS A 12 -6.44 9.51 -13.21
CA LYS A 12 -6.38 9.36 -14.66
C LYS A 12 -5.15 10.07 -15.22
N LYS A 13 -4.47 9.41 -16.13
CA LYS A 13 -3.47 10.06 -16.98
C LYS A 13 -4.10 10.39 -18.32
N ASP A 14 -4.01 11.64 -18.75
CA ASP A 14 -4.62 12.11 -20.01
C ASP A 14 -6.12 11.79 -20.12
N GLY A 15 -6.83 11.83 -18.99
CA GLY A 15 -8.27 11.58 -18.91
C GLY A 15 -8.68 10.09 -18.93
N GLN A 16 -7.72 9.16 -18.97
CA GLN A 16 -7.97 7.71 -19.04
C GLN A 16 -7.28 6.96 -17.91
N LEU A 17 -7.94 5.95 -17.37
CA LEU A 17 -7.30 4.95 -16.52
C LEU A 17 -6.57 3.92 -17.41
N LYS A 18 -5.54 3.31 -16.84
CA LYS A 18 -4.94 2.14 -17.50
C LYS A 18 -5.94 0.96 -17.48
N PRO A 19 -6.00 0.13 -18.54
CA PRO A 19 -6.93 -1.00 -18.60
C PRO A 19 -6.82 -1.98 -17.41
N GLU A 20 -5.59 -2.24 -16.92
CA GLU A 20 -5.35 -3.08 -15.76
C GLU A 20 -5.96 -2.50 -14.49
N TYR A 21 -5.99 -1.18 -14.34
CA TYR A 21 -6.63 -0.50 -13.20
C TYR A 21 -8.15 -0.62 -13.24
N GLU A 22 -8.75 -0.56 -14.43
CA GLU A 22 -10.20 -0.75 -14.59
C GLU A 22 -10.62 -2.15 -14.15
N ILE A 23 -9.85 -3.17 -14.54
CA ILE A 23 -10.07 -4.57 -14.13
C ILE A 23 -9.93 -4.72 -12.61
N GLY A 24 -8.86 -4.19 -12.03
CA GLY A 24 -8.61 -4.21 -10.59
C GLY A 24 -9.76 -3.55 -9.81
N ILE A 25 -10.10 -2.32 -10.16
CA ILE A 25 -11.17 -1.56 -9.51
C ILE A 25 -12.52 -2.30 -9.61
N GLU A 26 -12.85 -2.90 -10.76
CA GLU A 26 -14.09 -3.65 -10.90
C GLU A 26 -14.11 -4.91 -10.03
N SER A 27 -12.97 -5.60 -9.86
CA SER A 27 -12.87 -6.73 -8.94
C SER A 27 -13.16 -6.30 -7.49
N TRP A 28 -12.56 -5.19 -7.05
CA TRP A 28 -12.78 -4.61 -5.73
C TRP A 28 -14.22 -4.11 -5.53
N ARG A 29 -14.83 -3.52 -6.55
CA ARG A 29 -16.23 -3.09 -6.51
C ARG A 29 -17.19 -4.25 -6.20
N ARG A 30 -16.98 -5.39 -6.86
CA ARG A 30 -17.77 -6.62 -6.64
C ARG A 30 -17.55 -7.17 -5.25
N TRP A 31 -16.30 -7.24 -4.81
CA TRP A 31 -15.96 -7.72 -3.47
C TRP A 31 -16.53 -6.82 -2.37
N CYS A 32 -16.41 -5.52 -2.50
CA CYS A 32 -16.97 -4.55 -1.57
C CYS A 32 -18.48 -4.69 -1.44
N LYS A 33 -19.20 -4.79 -2.55
CA LYS A 33 -20.65 -5.02 -2.57
C LYS A 33 -21.06 -6.30 -1.84
N LYS A 34 -20.30 -7.39 -2.05
CA LYS A 34 -20.54 -8.70 -1.40
C LYS A 34 -20.35 -8.65 0.11
N ASN A 35 -19.40 -7.87 0.59
CA ASN A 35 -18.99 -7.84 2.01
C ASN A 35 -19.52 -6.64 2.80
N ASP A 36 -20.44 -5.84 2.25
CA ASP A 36 -20.95 -4.58 2.83
C ASP A 36 -19.82 -3.60 3.22
N VAL A 37 -18.83 -3.45 2.33
CA VAL A 37 -17.69 -2.56 2.44
C VAL A 37 -17.84 -1.43 1.43
N GLU A 38 -17.48 -0.21 1.78
CA GLU A 38 -17.52 0.93 0.86
C GLU A 38 -16.25 0.96 -0.01
N LEU A 39 -16.40 1.40 -1.27
CA LEU A 39 -15.29 1.64 -2.18
C LEU A 39 -15.12 3.14 -2.40
N PHE A 40 -13.94 3.67 -2.04
CA PHE A 40 -13.56 5.05 -2.29
C PHE A 40 -12.47 5.10 -3.35
N LEU A 41 -12.72 5.80 -4.45
CA LEU A 41 -11.73 6.02 -5.51
C LEU A 41 -11.14 7.43 -5.35
N PHE A 42 -9.86 7.49 -5.06
CA PHE A 42 -9.09 8.73 -5.01
C PHE A 42 -8.62 9.07 -6.44
N ASP A 43 -9.39 9.87 -7.15
CA ASP A 43 -9.19 10.17 -8.57
C ASP A 43 -8.62 11.57 -8.84
N GLN A 44 -8.49 12.40 -7.80
CA GLN A 44 -7.92 13.74 -7.89
C GLN A 44 -6.80 13.93 -6.87
N PRO A 45 -5.59 14.30 -7.28
CA PRO A 45 -4.49 14.53 -6.35
C PRO A 45 -4.81 15.70 -5.40
N VAL A 46 -4.37 15.59 -4.14
CA VAL A 46 -4.47 16.66 -3.13
C VAL A 46 -3.48 17.77 -3.43
N LEU A 47 -2.29 17.41 -3.87
CA LEU A 47 -1.21 18.31 -4.25
C LEU A 47 -0.82 18.09 -5.72
N PRO A 48 -0.25 19.12 -6.40
CA PRO A 48 0.38 18.90 -7.70
C PRO A 48 1.37 17.75 -7.66
N MET A 49 1.37 16.91 -8.70
CA MET A 49 2.26 15.72 -8.75
C MET A 49 3.76 16.08 -8.82
N GLU A 50 4.06 17.32 -9.18
CA GLU A 50 5.41 17.89 -9.15
C GLU A 50 5.89 18.18 -7.72
N GLU A 51 4.96 18.45 -6.79
CA GLU A 51 5.26 18.69 -5.38
C GLU A 51 5.33 17.38 -4.60
N MET A 52 4.37 16.48 -4.85
CA MET A 52 4.32 15.17 -4.21
C MET A 52 3.83 14.10 -5.17
N HIS A 53 4.67 13.09 -5.41
CA HIS A 53 4.29 11.96 -6.24
C HIS A 53 3.01 11.30 -5.72
N ILE A 54 2.13 10.86 -6.65
CA ILE A 54 0.78 10.38 -6.32
C ILE A 54 0.76 9.24 -5.29
N ILE A 55 1.75 8.36 -5.29
CA ILE A 55 1.83 7.25 -4.32
C ILE A 55 2.02 7.75 -2.88
N TRP A 56 2.67 8.88 -2.68
CA TRP A 56 2.83 9.51 -1.38
C TRP A 56 1.56 10.23 -0.91
N GLN A 57 0.70 10.62 -1.82
CA GLN A 57 -0.56 11.31 -1.48
C GLN A 57 -1.58 10.40 -0.81
N ARG A 58 -1.35 9.08 -0.76
CA ARG A 58 -2.13 8.16 0.09
C ARG A 58 -2.11 8.55 1.57
N TYR A 59 -1.05 9.21 2.02
CA TYR A 59 -0.92 9.66 3.40
C TYR A 59 -1.79 10.90 3.74
N PHE A 60 -2.54 11.45 2.77
CA PHE A 60 -3.64 12.38 3.01
C PHE A 60 -4.98 11.69 3.27
N LEU A 61 -5.01 10.37 3.42
CA LEU A 61 -6.25 9.59 3.61
C LEU A 61 -7.20 10.23 4.62
N PHE A 62 -6.71 10.55 5.81
CA PHE A 62 -7.55 11.07 6.89
C PHE A 62 -7.98 12.51 6.65
N ASP A 63 -7.17 13.32 5.99
CA ASP A 63 -7.54 14.68 5.60
C ASP A 63 -8.62 14.67 4.52
N ILE A 64 -8.53 13.72 3.57
CA ILE A 64 -9.56 13.50 2.55
C ILE A 64 -10.88 13.08 3.22
N TYR A 65 -10.82 12.19 4.21
CA TYR A 65 -12.00 11.75 4.94
C TYR A 65 -12.64 12.88 5.73
N ASP A 66 -11.86 13.66 6.45
CA ASP A 66 -12.35 14.82 7.21
C ASP A 66 -13.00 15.86 6.30
N ALA A 67 -12.38 16.17 5.16
CA ALA A 67 -12.90 17.13 4.19
C ALA A 67 -14.23 16.67 3.54
N ASN A 68 -14.48 15.36 3.48
CA ASN A 68 -15.67 14.77 2.89
C ASN A 68 -16.68 14.26 3.93
N GLY A 69 -16.43 14.46 5.23
CA GLY A 69 -17.30 13.96 6.31
C GLY A 69 -17.40 12.43 6.34
N ILE A 70 -16.35 11.72 5.93
CA ILE A 70 -16.30 10.25 5.86
C ILE A 70 -15.80 9.70 7.19
N GLU A 71 -16.55 8.79 7.77
CA GLU A 71 -16.14 8.02 8.94
C GLU A 71 -15.93 6.55 8.59
N SER A 72 -14.75 6.02 8.86
CA SER A 72 -14.45 4.59 8.68
C SER A 72 -14.15 3.91 10.01
N ASP A 73 -14.44 2.62 10.11
CA ASP A 73 -13.92 1.74 11.16
C ASP A 73 -12.48 1.37 10.84
N GLN A 74 -12.26 0.77 9.67
CA GLN A 74 -10.96 0.46 9.11
C GLN A 74 -10.95 0.80 7.61
N THR A 75 -9.77 1.10 7.09
CA THR A 75 -9.57 1.36 5.65
C THR A 75 -8.46 0.47 5.11
N LEU A 76 -8.75 -0.27 4.05
CA LEU A 76 -7.73 -0.89 3.21
C LEU A 76 -7.34 0.11 2.12
N MET A 77 -6.09 0.55 2.13
CA MET A 77 -5.47 1.20 0.97
C MET A 77 -4.83 0.12 0.11
N VAL A 78 -5.23 0.04 -1.16
CA VAL A 78 -4.74 -0.97 -2.09
C VAL A 78 -4.42 -0.35 -3.44
N ASP A 79 -3.38 -0.86 -4.11
CA ASP A 79 -2.98 -0.36 -5.43
C ASP A 79 -4.00 -0.77 -6.51
N ALA A 80 -4.18 0.08 -7.52
CA ALA A 80 -5.22 -0.09 -8.53
C ALA A 80 -4.97 -1.29 -9.47
N ASP A 81 -3.74 -1.79 -9.56
CA ASP A 81 -3.34 -2.97 -10.33
C ASP A 81 -3.48 -4.28 -9.56
N THR A 82 -4.16 -4.26 -8.43
CA THR A 82 -4.51 -5.46 -7.67
C THR A 82 -5.86 -6.03 -8.10
N ILE A 83 -5.98 -7.37 -8.09
CA ILE A 83 -7.22 -8.08 -8.38
C ILE A 83 -7.60 -8.93 -7.17
N VAL A 84 -8.81 -8.70 -6.62
CA VAL A 84 -9.33 -9.51 -5.51
C VAL A 84 -10.19 -10.66 -6.03
N HIS A 85 -9.95 -11.86 -5.46
CA HIS A 85 -10.78 -13.03 -5.77
C HIS A 85 -12.22 -12.84 -5.23
N PRO A 86 -13.27 -13.21 -5.98
CA PRO A 86 -14.66 -13.00 -5.55
C PRO A 86 -15.04 -13.72 -4.26
N ASP A 87 -14.35 -14.80 -3.91
CA ASP A 87 -14.55 -15.55 -2.67
C ASP A 87 -13.54 -15.19 -1.58
N CYS A 88 -12.76 -14.13 -1.75
CA CYS A 88 -11.89 -13.62 -0.69
C CYS A 88 -12.75 -13.32 0.55
N PRO A 89 -12.44 -13.92 1.71
CA PRO A 89 -13.19 -13.64 2.92
C PRO A 89 -12.99 -12.19 3.38
N ASN A 90 -13.90 -11.70 4.21
CA ASN A 90 -13.73 -10.40 4.84
C ASN A 90 -12.51 -10.44 5.78
N PHE A 91 -11.43 -9.79 5.39
CA PHE A 91 -10.17 -9.79 6.12
C PHE A 91 -10.11 -8.71 7.21
N PHE A 92 -11.03 -7.74 7.25
CA PHE A 92 -11.07 -6.72 8.30
C PHE A 92 -11.30 -7.33 9.70
N GLU A 93 -11.94 -8.47 9.78
CA GLU A 93 -12.14 -9.22 11.03
C GLU A 93 -10.83 -9.81 11.60
N LYS A 94 -9.77 -9.87 10.79
CA LYS A 94 -8.49 -10.50 11.16
C LYS A 94 -7.41 -9.50 11.56
N THR A 95 -7.70 -8.20 11.50
CA THR A 95 -6.70 -7.14 11.69
C THR A 95 -6.36 -6.88 13.14
N GLU A 96 -7.26 -7.21 14.09
CA GLU A 96 -7.16 -6.81 15.50
C GLU A 96 -7.07 -5.27 15.65
N HIS A 97 -7.60 -4.53 14.69
CA HIS A 97 -7.48 -3.06 14.57
C HIS A 97 -6.03 -2.51 14.58
N LYS A 98 -5.06 -3.37 14.27
CA LYS A 98 -3.65 -2.99 14.10
C LYS A 98 -3.38 -2.41 12.71
N TYR A 99 -2.23 -1.80 12.54
CA TYR A 99 -1.71 -1.52 11.20
C TYR A 99 -1.38 -2.85 10.52
N CYS A 100 -2.03 -3.15 9.39
CA CYS A 100 -1.79 -4.43 8.73
C CYS A 100 -1.10 -4.23 7.38
N LEU A 101 -0.12 -5.09 7.12
CA LEU A 101 0.57 -5.24 5.85
C LEU A 101 0.58 -6.72 5.46
N VAL A 102 0.98 -7.01 4.24
CA VAL A 102 1.39 -8.33 3.82
C VAL A 102 2.88 -8.31 3.54
N HIS A 103 3.62 -9.33 3.99
CA HIS A 103 5.07 -9.42 3.75
C HIS A 103 5.35 -9.32 2.24
N ASP A 104 6.31 -8.48 1.86
CA ASP A 104 6.77 -8.39 0.47
C ASP A 104 7.74 -9.55 0.18
N ASP A 105 7.38 -10.40 -0.75
CA ASP A 105 8.21 -11.50 -1.23
C ASP A 105 8.94 -11.16 -2.55
N GLY A 106 9.05 -9.90 -2.88
CA GLY A 106 9.82 -9.39 -3.99
C GLY A 106 11.27 -9.87 -3.98
N SER A 107 12.06 -9.43 -4.95
CA SER A 107 13.47 -9.80 -4.99
C SER A 107 14.18 -9.43 -3.70
N TYR A 108 14.74 -10.43 -3.01
CA TYR A 108 15.52 -10.25 -1.79
C TYR A 108 16.65 -9.21 -1.99
N ASP A 109 17.34 -9.29 -3.11
CA ASP A 109 18.36 -8.31 -3.50
C ASP A 109 17.81 -6.89 -3.60
N TRP A 110 16.64 -6.71 -4.23
CA TRP A 110 16.03 -5.40 -4.38
C TRP A 110 15.62 -4.79 -3.03
N ILE A 111 15.02 -5.59 -2.15
CA ILE A 111 14.61 -5.15 -0.81
C ILE A 111 15.83 -4.75 0.03
N LEU A 112 16.87 -5.61 0.07
CA LEU A 112 18.06 -5.30 0.86
C LEU A 112 18.82 -4.09 0.34
N ARG A 113 18.93 -3.91 -0.98
CA ARG A 113 19.50 -2.68 -1.54
C ARG A 113 18.69 -1.46 -1.16
N GLY A 114 17.36 -1.56 -1.16
CA GLY A 114 16.48 -0.51 -0.66
C GLY A 114 16.80 -0.18 0.80
N MET A 115 16.80 -1.18 1.66
CA MET A 115 17.11 -1.01 3.09
C MET A 115 18.50 -0.39 3.29
N GLU A 116 19.54 -0.87 2.59
CA GLU A 116 20.90 -0.35 2.71
C GLU A 116 21.00 1.13 2.34
N HIS A 117 20.44 1.51 1.18
CA HIS A 117 20.53 2.90 0.74
C HIS A 117 19.71 3.85 1.60
N TYR A 118 18.50 3.48 1.98
CA TYR A 118 17.71 4.31 2.91
C TYR A 118 18.36 4.40 4.29
N SER A 119 18.84 3.28 4.85
CA SER A 119 19.59 3.27 6.11
C SER A 119 20.75 4.27 6.06
N LYS A 120 21.55 4.23 4.99
CA LYS A 120 22.74 5.07 4.84
C LYS A 120 22.45 6.56 4.62
N TYR A 121 21.43 6.90 3.82
CA TYR A 121 21.24 8.26 3.35
C TYR A 121 20.10 9.00 4.05
N VAL A 122 19.26 8.29 4.80
CA VAL A 122 18.05 8.85 5.43
C VAL A 122 17.94 8.51 6.91
N TYR A 123 18.38 7.32 7.33
CA TYR A 123 18.12 6.82 8.69
C TYR A 123 19.40 6.60 9.53
N ASP A 124 20.49 7.29 9.23
CA ASP A 124 21.74 7.32 10.03
C ASP A 124 22.28 5.92 10.40
N GLY A 125 22.18 4.96 9.49
CA GLY A 125 22.65 3.60 9.69
C GLY A 125 21.70 2.69 10.45
N GLN A 126 20.49 3.11 10.76
CA GLN A 126 19.49 2.26 11.41
C GLN A 126 19.01 1.15 10.48
N TRP A 127 18.61 0.03 11.08
CA TRP A 127 18.10 -1.15 10.38
C TRP A 127 16.86 -1.70 11.08
N PHE A 128 16.10 -2.51 10.36
CA PHE A 128 15.01 -3.31 10.92
C PHE A 128 15.05 -4.74 10.35
N ASP A 129 14.30 -5.64 10.94
CA ASP A 129 14.26 -7.03 10.53
C ASP A 129 13.56 -7.17 9.17
N TYR A 130 14.26 -7.73 8.19
CA TYR A 130 13.75 -8.02 6.84
C TYR A 130 12.41 -8.78 6.87
N TRP A 131 12.23 -9.72 7.80
CA TRP A 131 11.00 -10.50 7.90
C TRP A 131 9.77 -9.67 8.26
N ARG A 132 9.95 -8.44 8.66
CA ARG A 132 8.89 -7.47 8.93
C ARG A 132 8.59 -6.56 7.74
N TYR A 133 9.34 -6.69 6.62
CA TYR A 133 9.19 -5.85 5.45
C TYR A 133 7.85 -6.12 4.77
N GLY A 134 6.94 -5.14 4.82
CA GLY A 134 5.62 -5.20 4.22
C GLY A 134 5.54 -4.49 2.88
N ASN A 135 4.65 -4.97 2.01
CA ASN A 135 4.35 -4.34 0.74
C ASN A 135 3.44 -3.12 0.94
N SER A 136 3.81 -1.97 0.36
CA SER A 136 3.06 -0.70 0.49
C SER A 136 1.77 -0.66 -0.31
N GLY A 137 1.61 -1.54 -1.28
CA GLY A 137 0.41 -1.64 -2.12
C GLY A 137 -0.79 -2.34 -1.46
N PHE A 138 -0.66 -2.75 -0.18
CA PHE A 138 -1.74 -3.32 0.61
C PHE A 138 -1.55 -2.93 2.08
N GLN A 139 -2.32 -1.95 2.56
CA GLN A 139 -2.21 -1.42 3.92
C GLN A 139 -3.60 -1.30 4.54
N ILE A 140 -3.84 -1.94 5.71
CA ILE A 140 -5.07 -1.72 6.47
C ILE A 140 -4.76 -0.84 7.68
N VAL A 141 -5.53 0.22 7.82
CA VAL A 141 -5.34 1.25 8.85
C VAL A 141 -6.68 1.64 9.49
N ASN A 142 -6.61 2.39 10.58
CA ASN A 142 -7.78 2.98 11.23
C ASN A 142 -7.39 4.33 11.85
N ASN A 143 -8.33 4.99 12.52
CA ASN A 143 -8.12 6.32 13.09
C ASN A 143 -6.96 6.45 14.09
N ASN A 144 -6.51 5.35 14.72
CA ASN A 144 -5.35 5.38 15.63
C ASN A 144 -4.03 5.64 14.89
N HIS A 145 -4.02 5.57 13.56
CA HIS A 145 -2.82 5.77 12.74
C HIS A 145 -2.73 7.18 12.12
N ARG A 146 -3.61 8.13 12.53
CA ARG A 146 -3.62 9.51 11.99
C ARG A 146 -2.28 10.22 12.17
N ASP A 147 -1.72 10.14 13.37
CA ASP A 147 -0.45 10.81 13.68
C ASP A 147 0.70 10.22 12.85
N PHE A 148 0.68 8.90 12.64
CA PHE A 148 1.65 8.24 11.74
C PHE A 148 1.51 8.73 10.29
N PHE A 149 0.30 8.95 9.79
CA PHE A 149 0.08 9.48 8.44
C PHE A 149 0.58 10.93 8.31
N GLN A 150 0.36 11.77 9.33
CA GLN A 150 0.95 13.09 9.38
C GLN A 150 2.47 13.00 9.36
N HIS A 151 3.05 12.17 10.23
CA HIS A 151 4.50 11.93 10.26
C HIS A 151 5.06 11.52 8.89
N MET A 152 4.37 10.64 8.15
CA MET A 152 4.83 10.20 6.82
C MET A 152 4.82 11.35 5.80
N ARG A 153 3.87 12.30 5.87
CA ARG A 153 3.88 13.50 5.02
C ARG A 153 5.04 14.42 5.37
N ASP A 154 5.25 14.69 6.65
CA ASP A 154 6.33 15.55 7.13
C ASP A 154 7.69 14.94 6.74
N PHE A 155 7.86 13.64 6.95
CA PHE A 155 9.02 12.87 6.53
C PHE A 155 9.30 13.02 5.03
N TYR A 156 8.26 12.95 4.18
CA TYR A 156 8.43 13.14 2.73
C TYR A 156 9.05 14.49 2.41
N PHE A 157 8.48 15.58 2.92
CA PHE A 157 8.96 16.94 2.62
C PHE A 157 10.35 17.20 3.19
N GLU A 158 10.68 16.67 4.34
CA GLU A 158 12.01 16.77 4.94
C GLU A 158 13.08 16.01 4.13
N ASN A 159 12.71 14.88 3.52
CA ASN A 159 13.65 13.95 2.90
C ASN A 159 13.55 13.85 1.39
N ILE A 160 12.70 14.64 0.72
CA ILE A 160 12.43 14.54 -0.73
C ILE A 160 13.69 14.54 -1.60
N LYS A 161 14.73 15.31 -1.22
CA LYS A 161 16.00 15.36 -1.95
C LYS A 161 16.73 14.01 -1.89
N ASN A 162 16.80 13.38 -0.72
CA ASN A 162 17.43 12.09 -0.54
C ASN A 162 16.62 10.98 -1.20
N ILE A 163 15.29 11.00 -1.08
CA ILE A 163 14.37 10.06 -1.74
C ILE A 163 14.58 10.09 -3.25
N ASN A 164 14.56 11.27 -3.86
CA ASN A 164 14.76 11.41 -5.30
C ASN A 164 16.19 10.99 -5.73
N MET A 165 17.20 11.33 -4.94
CA MET A 165 18.57 10.90 -5.21
C MET A 165 18.70 9.38 -5.18
N ILE A 166 18.12 8.70 -4.20
CA ILE A 166 18.12 7.24 -4.07
C ILE A 166 17.43 6.61 -5.28
N GLN A 167 16.26 7.10 -5.66
CA GLN A 167 15.51 6.61 -6.81
C GLN A 167 16.33 6.77 -8.11
N GLN A 168 16.84 7.96 -8.37
CA GLN A 168 17.55 8.29 -9.63
C GLN A 168 18.88 7.54 -9.75
N LYS A 169 19.62 7.42 -8.65
CA LYS A 169 20.97 6.85 -8.66
C LYS A 169 20.97 5.33 -8.56
N PHE A 170 20.04 4.74 -7.84
CA PHE A 170 20.04 3.32 -7.49
C PHE A 170 18.83 2.53 -8.01
N GLY A 171 17.82 3.21 -8.59
CA GLY A 171 16.62 2.58 -9.09
C GLY A 171 15.74 1.98 -7.98
N ILE A 172 15.79 2.55 -6.78
CA ILE A 172 15.05 2.07 -5.60
C ILE A 172 13.70 2.78 -5.51
N GLY A 173 12.67 2.05 -5.08
CA GLY A 173 11.33 2.61 -4.85
C GLY A 173 11.33 3.69 -3.77
N THR A 174 10.34 4.60 -3.82
CA THR A 174 10.36 5.82 -3.01
C THR A 174 9.55 5.74 -1.72
N ASP A 175 8.54 4.88 -1.63
CA ASP A 175 7.58 4.86 -0.52
C ASP A 175 7.65 3.62 0.37
N GLN A 176 7.82 2.44 -0.22
CA GLN A 176 7.73 1.17 0.51
C GLN A 176 8.83 0.99 1.55
N THR A 177 10.08 1.27 1.20
CA THR A 177 11.19 1.15 2.15
C THR A 177 11.08 2.19 3.28
N PRO A 178 10.83 3.49 3.00
CA PRO A 178 10.54 4.48 4.04
C PRO A 178 9.36 4.12 4.93
N LEU A 179 8.27 3.59 4.39
CA LEU A 179 7.13 3.11 5.18
C LEU A 179 7.60 2.10 6.26
N ASN A 180 8.35 1.08 5.85
CA ASN A 180 8.80 0.01 6.75
C ASN A 180 9.78 0.52 7.82
N PHE A 181 10.68 1.45 7.48
CA PHE A 181 11.53 2.13 8.46
C PHE A 181 10.71 2.92 9.47
N ASN A 182 9.79 3.78 8.99
CA ASN A 182 9.00 4.63 9.89
C ASN A 182 8.05 3.82 10.76
N LEU A 183 7.43 2.75 10.27
CA LEU A 183 6.61 1.85 11.10
C LEU A 183 7.42 1.28 12.26
N THR A 184 8.68 0.91 12.02
CA THR A 184 9.57 0.38 13.05
C THR A 184 10.02 1.46 14.02
N LEU A 185 10.48 2.62 13.53
CA LEU A 185 11.03 3.70 14.32
C LEU A 185 9.98 4.44 15.17
N GLN A 186 8.74 4.49 14.68
CA GLN A 186 7.60 5.03 15.43
C GLN A 186 6.89 3.97 16.29
N GLU A 187 7.46 2.77 16.39
CA GLU A 187 6.96 1.66 17.22
C GLU A 187 5.48 1.33 16.94
N ILE A 188 5.05 1.47 15.67
CA ILE A 188 3.69 1.13 15.27
C ILE A 188 3.46 -0.38 15.43
N ASP A 189 2.38 -0.76 16.10
CA ASP A 189 1.99 -2.18 16.25
C ASP A 189 1.48 -2.74 14.92
N VAL A 190 2.39 -3.38 14.18
CA VAL A 190 2.13 -3.93 12.86
C VAL A 190 1.80 -5.40 12.94
N LYS A 191 0.69 -5.80 12.30
CA LYS A 191 0.32 -7.19 12.05
C LYS A 191 0.54 -7.56 10.59
N LEU A 192 1.39 -8.53 10.32
CA LEU A 192 1.52 -9.11 8.99
C LEU A 192 0.39 -10.13 8.74
N LEU A 193 -0.40 -9.89 7.71
CA LEU A 193 -1.40 -10.81 7.24
C LEU A 193 -0.78 -11.90 6.37
N PRO A 194 -1.43 -13.08 6.24
CA PRO A 194 -0.95 -14.14 5.36
C PRO A 194 -0.71 -13.67 3.93
N TYR A 195 0.38 -14.14 3.31
CA TYR A 195 0.83 -13.78 1.97
C TYR A 195 -0.26 -13.82 0.89
N ARG A 196 -1.20 -14.75 0.99
CA ARG A 196 -2.32 -14.89 0.06
C ARG A 196 -3.23 -13.65 -0.07
N TYR A 197 -3.14 -12.69 0.86
CA TYR A 197 -3.90 -11.42 0.80
C TYR A 197 -3.23 -10.34 -0.04
N ASN A 198 -1.97 -10.54 -0.46
CA ASN A 198 -1.31 -9.66 -1.43
C ASN A 198 -0.14 -10.41 -2.09
N MET A 199 -0.44 -11.22 -3.09
CA MET A 199 0.56 -11.99 -3.81
C MET A 199 1.20 -11.12 -4.89
N SER A 200 2.35 -10.52 -4.57
CA SER A 200 3.06 -9.57 -5.43
C SER A 200 4.03 -10.20 -6.43
N CYS A 201 4.16 -11.53 -6.45
CA CYS A 201 5.08 -12.27 -7.32
C CYS A 201 4.48 -12.76 -8.65
N MET A 202 3.49 -12.07 -9.16
CA MET A 202 2.87 -12.36 -10.46
C MET A 202 3.86 -12.49 -11.66
N PRO A 203 4.99 -11.75 -11.69
CA PRO A 203 5.94 -11.87 -12.81
C PRO A 203 6.71 -13.20 -12.88
N LYS A 204 6.61 -14.07 -11.87
CA LYS A 204 7.28 -15.38 -11.92
C LYS A 204 6.60 -16.28 -12.95
N LYS A 205 7.27 -16.44 -14.09
CA LYS A 205 6.75 -17.19 -15.26
C LYS A 205 6.37 -18.62 -14.92
N GLU A 206 7.07 -19.26 -14.00
CA GLU A 206 6.79 -20.60 -13.53
C GLU A 206 5.38 -20.71 -12.90
N ILE A 207 4.98 -19.72 -12.12
CA ILE A 207 3.64 -19.67 -11.54
C ILE A 207 2.56 -19.48 -12.60
N LEU A 208 2.84 -18.65 -13.63
CA LEU A 208 1.91 -18.41 -14.72
C LEU A 208 1.84 -19.59 -15.69
N ALA A 209 2.95 -20.31 -15.90
CA ALA A 209 3.03 -21.45 -16.80
C ALA A 209 2.31 -22.71 -16.27
N ASP A 210 2.23 -22.86 -14.94
CA ASP A 210 1.69 -24.05 -14.31
C ASP A 210 0.23 -23.88 -13.90
N ASP A 211 -0.67 -23.80 -14.87
CA ASP A 211 -2.13 -23.74 -14.70
C ASP A 211 -2.59 -22.56 -13.80
N MET A 212 -1.86 -21.46 -13.87
CA MET A 212 -2.15 -20.25 -13.10
C MET A 212 -2.40 -20.54 -11.60
N LEU A 213 -1.51 -21.31 -11.00
CA LEU A 213 -1.63 -21.82 -9.63
C LEU A 213 -1.92 -20.71 -8.58
N HIS A 214 -1.36 -19.52 -8.76
CA HIS A 214 -1.57 -18.38 -7.87
C HIS A 214 -3.06 -17.98 -7.76
N THR A 215 -3.86 -18.14 -8.83
CA THR A 215 -5.30 -17.87 -8.79
C THR A 215 -6.08 -18.87 -7.94
N LYS A 216 -5.49 -20.02 -7.65
CA LYS A 216 -6.11 -21.08 -6.83
C LYS A 216 -5.81 -20.89 -5.33
N VAL A 217 -4.75 -20.17 -4.98
CA VAL A 217 -4.31 -20.01 -3.60
C VAL A 217 -4.33 -18.56 -3.10
N GLY A 218 -4.21 -17.58 -4.01
CA GLY A 218 -4.24 -16.17 -3.70
C GLY A 218 -5.65 -15.64 -3.45
N TRP A 219 -5.77 -14.70 -2.55
CA TRP A 219 -6.99 -13.92 -2.39
C TRP A 219 -6.89 -12.55 -3.07
N VAL A 220 -5.73 -11.93 -3.05
CA VAL A 220 -5.43 -10.71 -3.80
C VAL A 220 -4.16 -10.95 -4.60
N MET A 221 -4.22 -10.72 -5.89
CA MET A 221 -3.11 -10.76 -6.84
C MET A 221 -2.70 -9.32 -7.16
N HIS A 222 -1.40 -9.07 -7.16
CA HIS A 222 -0.81 -7.74 -7.31
C HIS A 222 0.27 -7.74 -8.39
#